data_3987b62c6a7266cdb2c935bd1b877e68
#
_entry.id   3987b62c6a7266cdb2c935bd1b877e68
#
_cell.length_a   1.000
_cell.length_b   1.000
_cell.length_c   1.000
_cell.angle_alpha   90.00
_cell.angle_beta   90.00
_cell.angle_gamma   90.00
#
_symmetry.space_group_name_H-M   'P 1'
#
loop_
_entity.id
_entity.type
_entity.pdbx_description
1 polymer ?
#
loop_
_entity_poly.entity_id
_entity_poly.type
_entity_poly.pdbx_seq_one_letter_code
_entity_poly.pdbx_strand_id
1 'polypeptide(L)'
;MLSRKNTNSLREATAYAFLAAALYALNMPFSRLLLGSVDPLYMAAFLYLGAGLGMLGMWVLRTKPKARVFAPIEKDEKPYILGMVLLDILAPALLMFGLRSTLAANASLLNNFEIVATSLIALILFKEAISRRLWIGIVLVTLASVLLSMESLSVFRFSSGSLLILAASTTWGLENNFTRKLSNRASSDIVIIKGIGSGLGSLILALLTREAFPQVGFIFLTMLLGFVAYGLSINYYVKAQMQLGAAKTSAYYAVAPFLGVIFSFLIFRALPLPTFWVGLILMAAATWFLITDTISIQHTHPHKHTKLEVKSVGDDLLPEMVEYTHTHFHAHQKENEEDHDHSHPSDAGNDPARS
;
A
#
# COMPACT_ATOMS: atom_id res chain seq x y z
N MET A 1 12.59 30.72 15.09
CA MET A 1 12.20 30.62 13.67
C MET A 1 12.21 29.18 13.12
N LEU A 2 13.06 28.32 13.61
CA LEU A 2 13.14 26.86 13.22
C LEU A 2 11.90 26.03 13.59
N SER A 3 11.22 26.32 14.71
CA SER A 3 10.02 25.61 15.18
C SER A 3 8.79 25.78 14.27
N ARG A 4 8.57 26.97 13.69
CA ARG A 4 7.44 27.23 12.78
C ARG A 4 7.59 26.55 11.40
N LYS A 5 8.81 26.39 10.92
CA LYS A 5 9.08 25.73 9.62
C LYS A 5 8.82 24.23 9.72
N ASN A 6 9.14 23.63 10.86
CA ASN A 6 8.95 22.20 11.12
C ASN A 6 7.46 21.84 11.31
N THR A 7 6.69 22.69 11.98
CA THR A 7 5.24 22.51 12.16
C THR A 7 4.46 22.66 10.86
N ASN A 8 4.87 23.53 9.94
CA ASN A 8 4.20 23.67 8.65
C ASN A 8 4.46 22.45 7.74
N SER A 9 5.69 21.92 7.71
CA SER A 9 6.02 20.73 6.92
C SER A 9 5.26 19.48 7.40
N LEU A 10 5.08 19.30 8.71
CA LEU A 10 4.29 18.20 9.28
C LEU A 10 2.80 18.32 8.95
N ARG A 11 2.23 19.54 8.95
CA ARG A 11 0.84 19.76 8.53
C ARG A 11 0.62 19.46 7.05
N GLU A 12 1.55 19.86 6.19
CA GLU A 12 1.51 19.55 4.76
C GLU A 12 1.60 18.03 4.52
N ALA A 13 2.49 17.35 5.22
CA ALA A 13 2.62 15.90 5.11
C ALA A 13 1.36 15.15 5.59
N THR A 14 0.74 15.61 6.67
CA THR A 14 -0.55 15.07 7.13
C THR A 14 -1.65 15.31 6.09
N ALA A 15 -1.70 16.52 5.51
CA ALA A 15 -2.65 16.82 4.43
C ALA A 15 -2.42 15.92 3.19
N TYR A 16 -1.16 15.63 2.83
CA TYR A 16 -0.86 14.68 1.74
C TYR A 16 -1.34 13.26 2.04
N ALA A 17 -1.22 12.77 3.28
CA ALA A 17 -1.70 11.45 3.66
C ALA A 17 -3.23 11.34 3.54
N PHE A 18 -3.97 12.33 4.04
CA PHE A 18 -5.43 12.38 3.88
C PHE A 18 -5.87 12.57 2.43
N LEU A 19 -5.16 13.41 1.66
CA LEU A 19 -5.43 13.58 0.23
C LEU A 19 -5.22 12.26 -0.52
N ALA A 20 -4.14 11.54 -0.24
CA ALA A 20 -3.89 10.22 -0.80
C ALA A 20 -5.05 9.26 -0.51
N ALA A 21 -5.50 9.21 0.76
CA ALA A 21 -6.64 8.38 1.16
C ALA A 21 -7.94 8.77 0.44
N ALA A 22 -8.21 10.06 0.32
CA ALA A 22 -9.41 10.56 -0.36
C ALA A 22 -9.39 10.27 -1.87
N LEU A 23 -8.24 10.42 -2.53
CA LEU A 23 -8.08 10.09 -3.95
C LEU A 23 -8.29 8.59 -4.20
N TYR A 24 -7.68 7.73 -3.36
CA TYR A 24 -7.88 6.28 -3.46
C TYR A 24 -9.33 5.87 -3.23
N ALA A 25 -10.01 6.51 -2.29
CA ALA A 25 -11.40 6.23 -1.94
C ALA A 25 -12.38 6.45 -3.10
N LEU A 26 -12.01 7.27 -4.11
CA LEU A 26 -12.81 7.47 -5.33
C LEU A 26 -12.87 6.20 -6.19
N ASN A 27 -11.92 5.28 -6.06
CA ASN A 27 -11.82 4.11 -6.93
C ASN A 27 -13.11 3.29 -6.95
N MET A 28 -13.57 2.78 -5.80
CA MET A 28 -14.71 1.86 -5.75
C MET A 28 -16.02 2.47 -6.28
N PRO A 29 -16.45 3.66 -5.80
CA PRO A 29 -17.71 4.23 -6.27
C PRO A 29 -17.69 4.65 -7.74
N PHE A 30 -16.60 5.25 -8.22
CA PHE A 30 -16.51 5.66 -9.62
C PHE A 30 -16.29 4.48 -10.57
N SER A 31 -15.52 3.46 -10.16
CA SER A 31 -15.43 2.21 -10.93
C SER A 31 -16.80 1.54 -11.07
N ARG A 32 -17.58 1.48 -9.97
CA ARG A 32 -18.94 0.92 -10.00
C ARG A 32 -19.85 1.70 -10.96
N LEU A 33 -19.72 3.02 -11.01
CA LEU A 33 -20.47 3.87 -11.92
C LEU A 33 -20.08 3.59 -13.39
N LEU A 34 -18.79 3.54 -13.69
CA LEU A 34 -18.26 3.32 -15.03
C LEU A 34 -18.51 1.91 -15.55
N LEU A 35 -18.60 0.89 -14.69
CA LEU A 35 -18.93 -0.49 -15.05
C LEU A 35 -20.33 -0.65 -15.68
N GLY A 36 -21.18 0.38 -15.65
CA GLY A 36 -22.40 0.44 -16.43
C GLY A 36 -22.17 0.64 -17.94
N SER A 37 -20.98 1.11 -18.34
CA SER A 37 -20.64 1.46 -19.73
C SER A 37 -19.30 0.89 -20.20
N VAL A 38 -18.50 0.32 -19.31
CA VAL A 38 -17.20 -0.29 -19.58
C VAL A 38 -17.19 -1.71 -19.00
N ASP A 39 -16.86 -2.68 -19.83
CA ASP A 39 -16.76 -4.07 -19.36
C ASP A 39 -15.58 -4.28 -18.40
N PRO A 40 -15.64 -5.29 -17.51
CA PRO A 40 -14.70 -5.46 -16.39
C PRO A 40 -13.23 -5.50 -16.76
N LEU A 41 -12.85 -6.23 -17.83
CA LEU A 41 -11.45 -6.34 -18.22
C LEU A 41 -10.93 -5.06 -18.87
N TYR A 42 -11.74 -4.37 -19.67
CA TYR A 42 -11.41 -3.03 -20.16
C TYR A 42 -11.33 -2.02 -19.02
N MET A 43 -12.20 -2.14 -18.02
CA MET A 43 -12.15 -1.28 -16.83
C MET A 43 -10.82 -1.48 -16.09
N ALA A 44 -10.42 -2.72 -15.81
CA ALA A 44 -9.13 -3.05 -15.21
C ALA A 44 -7.95 -2.53 -16.05
N ALA A 45 -7.99 -2.76 -17.38
CA ALA A 45 -6.96 -2.33 -18.31
C ALA A 45 -6.73 -0.82 -18.26
N PHE A 46 -7.80 -0.03 -18.46
CA PHE A 46 -7.67 1.42 -18.53
C PHE A 46 -7.43 2.10 -17.19
N LEU A 47 -7.86 1.53 -16.07
CA LEU A 47 -7.45 1.99 -14.72
C LEU A 47 -5.92 1.89 -14.55
N TYR A 48 -5.35 0.73 -14.85
CA TYR A 48 -3.92 0.50 -14.69
C TYR A 48 -3.09 1.28 -15.73
N LEU A 49 -3.52 1.32 -16.99
CA LEU A 49 -2.88 2.17 -18.01
C LEU A 49 -2.94 3.65 -17.62
N GLY A 50 -4.07 4.11 -17.10
CA GLY A 50 -4.22 5.49 -16.60
C GLY A 50 -3.24 5.80 -15.48
N ALA A 51 -3.09 4.90 -14.50
CA ALA A 51 -2.11 5.03 -13.43
C ALA A 51 -0.67 5.04 -13.98
N GLY A 52 -0.32 4.04 -14.79
CA GLY A 52 1.04 3.88 -15.31
C GLY A 52 1.46 5.01 -16.25
N LEU A 53 0.63 5.32 -17.26
CA LEU A 53 0.90 6.40 -18.23
C LEU A 53 0.83 7.78 -17.59
N GLY A 54 -0.11 8.01 -16.67
CA GLY A 54 -0.22 9.26 -15.92
C GLY A 54 1.02 9.50 -15.04
N MET A 55 1.51 8.46 -14.34
CA MET A 55 2.74 8.55 -13.55
C MET A 55 3.99 8.72 -14.42
N LEU A 56 4.06 8.03 -15.57
CA LEU A 56 5.13 8.21 -16.54
C LEU A 56 5.15 9.65 -17.09
N GLY A 57 4.00 10.20 -17.46
CA GLY A 57 3.86 11.59 -17.90
C GLY A 57 4.32 12.57 -16.82
N MET A 58 3.88 12.37 -15.57
CA MET A 58 4.29 13.19 -14.44
C MET A 58 5.80 13.08 -14.16
N TRP A 59 6.39 11.90 -14.26
CA TRP A 59 7.83 11.68 -14.12
C TRP A 59 8.60 12.41 -15.23
N VAL A 60 8.15 12.30 -16.49
CA VAL A 60 8.77 13.00 -17.63
C VAL A 60 8.69 14.51 -17.46
N LEU A 61 7.57 15.07 -17.00
CA LEU A 61 7.40 16.51 -16.84
C LEU A 61 8.19 17.09 -15.68
N ARG A 62 8.37 16.34 -14.58
CA ARG A 62 9.04 16.82 -13.37
C ARG A 62 10.53 16.57 -13.34
N THR A 63 11.01 15.56 -14.05
CA THR A 63 12.42 15.17 -14.05
C THR A 63 13.16 15.90 -15.18
N LYS A 64 14.26 16.58 -14.85
CA LYS A 64 15.12 17.21 -15.86
C LYS A 64 15.62 16.16 -16.86
N PRO A 65 15.71 16.47 -18.18
CA PRO A 65 16.09 15.49 -19.20
C PRO A 65 17.38 14.71 -18.90
N LYS A 66 18.39 15.37 -18.34
CA LYS A 66 19.67 14.75 -17.96
C LYS A 66 19.59 13.80 -16.73
N ALA A 67 18.54 13.90 -15.93
CA ALA A 67 18.34 13.08 -14.73
C ALA A 67 17.26 11.98 -14.94
N ARG A 68 16.77 11.80 -16.16
CA ARG A 68 15.77 10.78 -16.52
C ARG A 68 16.45 9.44 -16.75
N VAL A 69 16.87 8.79 -15.67
CA VAL A 69 17.43 7.43 -15.73
C VAL A 69 16.43 6.50 -15.05
N PHE A 70 15.85 5.59 -15.82
CA PHE A 70 15.07 4.48 -15.29
C PHE A 70 16.08 3.42 -14.81
N ALA A 71 15.98 2.99 -13.56
CA ALA A 71 16.90 1.99 -13.04
C ALA A 71 16.76 0.68 -13.85
N PRO A 72 17.87 0.10 -14.35
CA PRO A 72 17.80 -1.14 -15.11
C PRO A 72 17.19 -2.26 -14.26
N ILE A 73 16.45 -3.16 -14.91
CA ILE A 73 15.85 -4.33 -14.24
C ILE A 73 16.94 -5.38 -14.06
N GLU A 74 17.26 -5.71 -12.82
CA GLU A 74 18.24 -6.74 -12.48
C GLU A 74 17.65 -8.15 -12.71
N LYS A 75 18.55 -9.14 -12.85
CA LYS A 75 18.11 -10.52 -13.20
C LYS A 75 17.28 -11.18 -12.10
N ASP A 76 17.61 -10.91 -10.86
CA ASP A 76 16.94 -11.40 -9.65
C ASP A 76 15.57 -10.72 -9.40
N GLU A 77 15.35 -9.52 -9.92
CA GLU A 77 14.06 -8.82 -9.83
C GLU A 77 13.01 -9.33 -10.83
N LYS A 78 13.45 -9.90 -11.98
CA LYS A 78 12.56 -10.31 -13.07
C LYS A 78 11.41 -11.22 -12.63
N PRO A 79 11.64 -12.29 -11.82
CA PRO A 79 10.53 -13.17 -11.39
C PRO A 79 9.53 -12.43 -10.49
N TYR A 80 9.99 -11.49 -9.66
CA TYR A 80 9.11 -10.70 -8.80
C TYR A 80 8.30 -9.68 -9.61
N ILE A 81 8.92 -9.01 -10.60
CA ILE A 81 8.22 -8.09 -11.52
C ILE A 81 7.17 -8.87 -12.34
N LEU A 82 7.52 -10.04 -12.87
CA LEU A 82 6.57 -10.87 -13.61
C LEU A 82 5.40 -11.30 -12.72
N GLY A 83 5.69 -11.81 -11.51
CA GLY A 83 4.66 -12.19 -10.54
C GLY A 83 3.76 -11.01 -10.16
N MET A 84 4.33 -9.85 -9.85
CA MET A 84 3.62 -8.60 -9.58
C MET A 84 2.66 -8.25 -10.72
N VAL A 85 3.15 -8.23 -11.98
CA VAL A 85 2.34 -7.89 -13.15
C VAL A 85 1.20 -8.89 -13.38
N LEU A 86 1.48 -10.19 -13.29
CA LEU A 86 0.46 -11.23 -13.48
C LEU A 86 -0.64 -11.19 -12.40
N LEU A 87 -0.25 -10.97 -11.15
CA LEU A 87 -1.20 -10.83 -10.04
C LEU A 87 -2.01 -9.54 -10.17
N ASP A 88 -1.41 -8.46 -10.66
CA ASP A 88 -2.09 -7.19 -10.95
C ASP A 88 -2.91 -7.20 -12.27
N ILE A 89 -2.83 -8.26 -13.07
CA ILE A 89 -3.82 -8.54 -14.13
C ILE A 89 -5.05 -9.23 -13.49
N LEU A 90 -4.80 -10.23 -12.65
CA LEU A 90 -5.86 -11.06 -12.07
C LEU A 90 -6.69 -10.32 -11.03
N ALA A 91 -6.05 -9.62 -10.08
CA ALA A 91 -6.75 -9.00 -8.96
C ALA A 91 -7.76 -7.91 -9.39
N PRO A 92 -7.42 -6.92 -10.25
CA PRO A 92 -8.39 -5.94 -10.69
C PRO A 92 -9.46 -6.53 -11.60
N ALA A 93 -9.16 -7.58 -12.38
CA ALA A 93 -10.18 -8.30 -13.12
C ALA A 93 -11.24 -8.89 -12.17
N LEU A 94 -10.80 -9.65 -11.15
CA LEU A 94 -11.68 -10.20 -10.12
C LEU A 94 -12.48 -9.10 -9.40
N LEU A 95 -11.82 -7.99 -9.05
CA LEU A 95 -12.48 -6.85 -8.43
C LEU A 95 -13.58 -6.27 -9.32
N MET A 96 -13.30 -6.03 -10.60
CA MET A 96 -14.28 -5.40 -11.50
C MET A 96 -15.49 -6.33 -11.76
N PHE A 97 -15.26 -7.64 -11.91
CA PHE A 97 -16.35 -8.61 -11.99
C PHE A 97 -17.16 -8.64 -10.67
N GLY A 98 -16.48 -8.64 -9.52
CA GLY A 98 -17.14 -8.59 -8.21
C GLY A 98 -17.93 -7.31 -7.99
N LEU A 99 -17.40 -6.18 -8.38
CA LEU A 99 -18.00 -4.87 -8.20
C LEU A 99 -19.26 -4.68 -9.07
N ARG A 100 -19.41 -5.42 -10.16
CA ARG A 100 -20.65 -5.42 -10.98
C ARG A 100 -21.89 -5.88 -10.18
N SER A 101 -21.71 -6.76 -9.22
CA SER A 101 -22.81 -7.38 -8.44
C SER A 101 -22.77 -7.06 -6.94
N THR A 102 -21.86 -6.18 -6.51
CA THR A 102 -21.72 -5.79 -5.11
C THR A 102 -21.90 -4.29 -4.95
N LEU A 103 -22.46 -3.85 -3.81
CA LEU A 103 -22.52 -2.43 -3.48
C LEU A 103 -21.11 -1.86 -3.32
N ALA A 104 -20.86 -0.68 -3.88
CA ALA A 104 -19.54 -0.03 -3.81
C ALA A 104 -19.10 0.23 -2.35
N ALA A 105 -20.04 0.48 -1.44
CA ALA A 105 -19.78 0.60 0.00
C ALA A 105 -19.24 -0.71 0.60
N ASN A 106 -19.86 -1.85 0.28
CA ASN A 106 -19.39 -3.18 0.73
C ASN A 106 -18.00 -3.46 0.12
N ALA A 107 -17.81 -3.20 -1.17
CA ALA A 107 -16.56 -3.40 -1.86
C ALA A 107 -15.41 -2.58 -1.24
N SER A 108 -15.68 -1.33 -0.86
CA SER A 108 -14.69 -0.47 -0.19
C SER A 108 -14.19 -1.05 1.13
N LEU A 109 -15.08 -1.64 1.93
CA LEU A 109 -14.71 -2.29 3.20
C LEU A 109 -14.06 -3.66 2.98
N LEU A 110 -14.59 -4.48 2.07
CA LEU A 110 -14.08 -5.82 1.76
C LEU A 110 -12.63 -5.77 1.24
N ASN A 111 -12.24 -4.69 0.58
CA ASN A 111 -10.88 -4.52 0.09
C ASN A 111 -9.83 -4.52 1.23
N ASN A 112 -10.22 -4.17 2.46
CA ASN A 112 -9.32 -4.29 3.62
C ASN A 112 -8.89 -5.73 3.93
N PHE A 113 -9.57 -6.75 3.39
CA PHE A 113 -9.14 -8.14 3.51
C PHE A 113 -7.74 -8.38 2.89
N GLU A 114 -7.30 -7.50 2.01
CA GLU A 114 -5.92 -7.47 1.49
C GLU A 114 -4.88 -7.47 2.62
N ILE A 115 -5.13 -6.76 3.73
CA ILE A 115 -4.22 -6.71 4.88
C ILE A 115 -4.11 -8.08 5.54
N VAL A 116 -5.26 -8.78 5.69
CA VAL A 116 -5.31 -10.15 6.23
C VAL A 116 -4.51 -11.09 5.34
N ALA A 117 -4.78 -11.06 4.03
CA ALA A 117 -4.10 -11.92 3.06
C ALA A 117 -2.60 -11.64 3.03
N THR A 118 -2.18 -10.37 2.96
CA THR A 118 -0.77 -9.97 2.98
C THR A 118 -0.05 -10.50 4.22
N SER A 119 -0.66 -10.35 5.40
CA SER A 119 -0.07 -10.76 6.68
C SER A 119 0.04 -12.28 6.80
N LEU A 120 -1.03 -13.01 6.44
CA LEU A 120 -1.02 -14.48 6.50
C LEU A 120 -0.05 -15.10 5.47
N ILE A 121 0.03 -14.52 4.27
CA ILE A 121 0.99 -14.95 3.25
C ILE A 121 2.42 -14.68 3.72
N ALA A 122 2.69 -13.51 4.32
CA ALA A 122 3.99 -13.18 4.90
C ALA A 122 4.38 -14.17 6.02
N LEU A 123 3.44 -14.51 6.91
CA LEU A 123 3.66 -15.53 7.94
C LEU A 123 4.02 -16.90 7.33
N ILE A 124 3.26 -17.35 6.32
CA ILE A 124 3.43 -18.70 5.75
C ILE A 124 4.69 -18.80 4.88
N LEU A 125 4.89 -17.84 3.96
CA LEU A 125 5.98 -17.91 2.98
C LEU A 125 7.30 -17.38 3.53
N PHE A 126 7.26 -16.33 4.37
CA PHE A 126 8.47 -15.66 4.88
C PHE A 126 8.70 -15.89 6.38
N LYS A 127 7.81 -16.66 7.05
CA LYS A 127 7.87 -16.97 8.49
C LYS A 127 7.92 -15.72 9.37
N GLU A 128 7.25 -14.65 8.94
CA GLU A 128 7.21 -13.40 9.70
C GLU A 128 6.30 -13.54 10.92
N ALA A 129 6.75 -13.07 12.07
CA ALA A 129 5.96 -13.11 13.30
C ALA A 129 4.77 -12.13 13.21
N ILE A 130 3.59 -12.59 13.65
CA ILE A 130 2.39 -11.76 13.74
C ILE A 130 2.18 -11.38 15.21
N SER A 131 2.10 -10.07 15.49
CA SER A 131 1.84 -9.55 16.83
C SER A 131 0.43 -9.91 17.31
N ARG A 132 0.19 -9.87 18.63
CA ARG A 132 -1.15 -10.11 19.18
C ARG A 132 -2.19 -9.10 18.69
N ARG A 133 -1.82 -7.83 18.50
CA ARG A 133 -2.72 -6.79 17.98
C ARG A 133 -3.06 -7.02 16.53
N LEU A 134 -2.08 -7.41 15.71
CA LEU A 134 -2.31 -7.76 14.32
C LEU A 134 -3.21 -9.01 14.20
N TRP A 135 -3.07 -10.02 15.07
CA TRP A 135 -3.98 -11.16 15.14
C TRP A 135 -5.43 -10.74 15.44
N ILE A 136 -5.64 -9.84 16.41
CA ILE A 136 -6.97 -9.30 16.70
C ILE A 136 -7.53 -8.58 15.46
N GLY A 137 -6.72 -7.73 14.82
CA GLY A 137 -7.09 -7.06 13.57
C GLY A 137 -7.50 -8.04 12.47
N ILE A 138 -6.71 -9.10 12.24
CA ILE A 138 -6.99 -10.15 11.26
C ILE A 138 -8.35 -10.82 11.54
N VAL A 139 -8.61 -11.21 12.78
CA VAL A 139 -9.89 -11.85 13.16
C VAL A 139 -11.05 -10.88 12.93
N LEU A 140 -10.93 -9.62 13.35
CA LEU A 140 -11.99 -8.62 13.18
C LEU A 140 -12.26 -8.31 11.70
N VAL A 141 -11.22 -8.15 10.85
CA VAL A 141 -11.39 -7.96 9.39
C VAL A 141 -12.06 -9.17 8.78
N THR A 142 -11.66 -10.38 9.18
CA THR A 142 -12.24 -11.62 8.66
C THR A 142 -13.72 -11.72 9.01
N LEU A 143 -14.12 -11.48 10.27
CA LEU A 143 -15.51 -11.47 10.72
C LEU A 143 -16.33 -10.40 9.98
N ALA A 144 -15.79 -9.17 9.85
CA ALA A 144 -16.43 -8.11 9.08
C ALA A 144 -16.65 -8.53 7.63
N SER A 145 -15.63 -9.13 7.00
CA SER A 145 -15.71 -9.58 5.60
C SER A 145 -16.76 -10.69 5.39
N VAL A 146 -16.88 -11.61 6.35
CA VAL A 146 -17.96 -12.61 6.32
C VAL A 146 -19.34 -11.93 6.37
N LEU A 147 -19.56 -11.01 7.30
CA LEU A 147 -20.83 -10.28 7.43
C LEU A 147 -21.17 -9.45 6.19
N LEU A 148 -20.18 -8.74 5.64
CA LEU A 148 -20.35 -7.90 4.45
C LEU A 148 -20.59 -8.71 3.17
N SER A 149 -20.18 -9.98 3.15
CA SER A 149 -20.37 -10.89 2.02
C SER A 149 -21.73 -11.61 2.06
N MET A 150 -22.48 -11.54 3.15
CA MET A 150 -23.78 -12.18 3.27
C MET A 150 -24.87 -11.41 2.52
N GLU A 151 -25.64 -12.10 1.67
CA GLU A 151 -26.86 -11.58 1.03
C GLU A 151 -28.09 -11.71 1.95
N SER A 152 -28.10 -12.74 2.80
CA SER A 152 -29.21 -13.00 3.73
C SER A 152 -28.69 -13.76 4.94
N LEU A 153 -29.12 -13.32 6.12
CA LEU A 153 -28.84 -14.01 7.39
C LEU A 153 -29.67 -15.29 7.55
N SER A 154 -30.88 -15.32 6.97
CA SER A 154 -31.80 -16.43 7.14
C SER A 154 -31.39 -17.70 6.37
N VAL A 155 -30.63 -17.56 5.29
CA VAL A 155 -30.26 -18.68 4.40
C VAL A 155 -28.73 -18.89 4.31
N PHE A 156 -27.92 -18.13 5.06
CA PHE A 156 -26.44 -18.16 5.01
C PHE A 156 -25.90 -18.09 3.57
N ARG A 157 -26.51 -17.26 2.74
CA ARG A 157 -26.11 -17.11 1.34
C ARG A 157 -25.08 -15.99 1.19
N PHE A 158 -23.97 -16.32 0.52
CA PHE A 158 -22.91 -15.37 0.20
C PHE A 158 -23.07 -14.77 -1.20
N SER A 159 -22.77 -13.50 -1.32
CA SER A 159 -22.72 -12.81 -2.61
C SER A 159 -21.52 -13.29 -3.43
N SER A 160 -21.78 -13.77 -4.65
CA SER A 160 -20.70 -14.12 -5.58
C SER A 160 -19.78 -12.94 -5.87
N GLY A 161 -20.33 -11.73 -5.97
CA GLY A 161 -19.56 -10.51 -6.14
C GLY A 161 -18.62 -10.23 -4.98
N SER A 162 -19.09 -10.40 -3.73
CA SER A 162 -18.25 -10.23 -2.54
C SER A 162 -17.14 -11.28 -2.48
N LEU A 163 -17.41 -12.53 -2.86
CA LEU A 163 -16.38 -13.57 -2.92
C LEU A 163 -15.29 -13.25 -3.97
N LEU A 164 -15.67 -12.69 -5.13
CA LEU A 164 -14.70 -12.23 -6.13
C LEU A 164 -13.84 -11.07 -5.60
N ILE A 165 -14.41 -10.16 -4.81
CA ILE A 165 -13.67 -9.06 -4.18
C ILE A 165 -12.68 -9.61 -3.14
N LEU A 166 -13.08 -10.59 -2.32
CA LEU A 166 -12.18 -11.26 -1.38
C LEU A 166 -11.04 -12.01 -2.10
N ALA A 167 -11.35 -12.65 -3.23
CA ALA A 167 -10.34 -13.28 -4.06
C ALA A 167 -9.37 -12.24 -4.67
N ALA A 168 -9.87 -11.09 -5.12
CA ALA A 168 -9.05 -9.97 -5.57
C ALA A 168 -8.12 -9.46 -4.46
N SER A 169 -8.66 -9.24 -3.27
CA SER A 169 -7.89 -8.80 -2.08
C SER A 169 -6.83 -9.82 -1.69
N THR A 170 -7.13 -11.13 -1.78
CA THR A 170 -6.15 -12.20 -1.54
C THR A 170 -5.04 -12.19 -2.59
N THR A 171 -5.40 -11.95 -3.85
CA THR A 171 -4.44 -11.84 -4.96
C THR A 171 -3.51 -10.64 -4.76
N TRP A 172 -4.04 -9.48 -4.35
CA TRP A 172 -3.21 -8.32 -3.97
C TRP A 172 -2.38 -8.59 -2.72
N GLY A 173 -2.89 -9.36 -1.76
CA GLY A 173 -2.09 -9.77 -0.61
C GLY A 173 -0.83 -10.55 -1.01
N LEU A 174 -0.94 -11.41 -2.02
CA LEU A 174 0.21 -12.11 -2.60
C LEU A 174 1.10 -11.16 -3.40
N GLU A 175 0.50 -10.29 -4.23
CA GLU A 175 1.20 -9.27 -5.02
C GLU A 175 2.06 -8.35 -4.14
N ASN A 176 1.52 -7.87 -3.02
CA ASN A 176 2.25 -7.03 -2.06
C ASN A 176 3.53 -7.70 -1.55
N ASN A 177 3.48 -9.01 -1.33
CA ASN A 177 4.66 -9.78 -0.93
C ASN A 177 5.72 -9.89 -2.05
N PHE A 178 5.30 -9.92 -3.33
CA PHE A 178 6.23 -9.84 -4.47
C PHE A 178 6.80 -8.43 -4.61
N THR A 179 5.95 -7.40 -4.58
CA THR A 179 6.36 -5.98 -4.66
C THR A 179 7.32 -5.59 -3.54
N ARG A 180 7.17 -6.15 -2.34
CA ARG A 180 8.11 -5.95 -1.23
C ARG A 180 9.55 -6.35 -1.56
N LYS A 181 9.77 -7.36 -2.41
CA LYS A 181 11.11 -7.73 -2.88
C LYS A 181 11.73 -6.69 -3.81
N LEU A 182 10.93 -5.76 -4.31
CA LEU A 182 11.34 -4.64 -5.16
C LEU A 182 11.48 -3.32 -4.38
N SER A 183 11.53 -3.37 -3.05
CA SER A 183 11.55 -2.19 -2.16
C SER A 183 12.73 -1.24 -2.36
N ASN A 184 13.81 -1.71 -2.99
CA ASN A 184 14.96 -0.88 -3.35
C ASN A 184 14.69 0.05 -4.55
N ARG A 185 13.60 -0.17 -5.30
CA ARG A 185 13.19 0.68 -6.41
C ARG A 185 12.39 1.88 -5.95
N ALA A 186 12.47 2.96 -6.72
CA ALA A 186 11.59 4.10 -6.51
C ALA A 186 10.12 3.68 -6.69
N SER A 187 9.23 4.14 -5.79
CA SER A 187 7.80 3.81 -5.86
C SER A 187 7.16 4.22 -7.19
N SER A 188 7.64 5.31 -7.82
CA SER A 188 7.20 5.73 -9.16
C SER A 188 7.49 4.68 -10.23
N ASP A 189 8.66 4.05 -10.17
CA ASP A 189 9.09 3.04 -11.15
C ASP A 189 8.23 1.79 -11.02
N ILE A 190 7.97 1.37 -9.78
CA ILE A 190 7.07 0.23 -9.51
C ILE A 190 5.68 0.52 -10.08
N VAL A 191 5.10 1.70 -9.81
CA VAL A 191 3.76 2.05 -10.31
C VAL A 191 3.72 2.14 -11.83
N ILE A 192 4.77 2.65 -12.48
CA ILE A 192 4.86 2.71 -13.95
C ILE A 192 4.93 1.29 -14.53
N ILE A 193 5.81 0.43 -13.99
CA ILE A 193 5.98 -0.96 -14.47
C ILE A 193 4.66 -1.74 -14.31
N LYS A 194 4.09 -1.74 -13.10
CA LYS A 194 2.85 -2.47 -12.84
C LYS A 194 1.68 -1.86 -13.60
N GLY A 195 1.55 -0.54 -13.66
CA GLY A 195 0.46 0.13 -14.36
C GLY A 195 0.47 -0.14 -15.87
N ILE A 196 1.62 -0.05 -16.52
CA ILE A 196 1.74 -0.33 -17.96
C ILE A 196 1.67 -1.84 -18.22
N GLY A 197 2.43 -2.64 -17.47
CA GLY A 197 2.49 -4.10 -17.68
C GLY A 197 1.14 -4.77 -17.45
N SER A 198 0.52 -4.50 -16.31
CA SER A 198 -0.79 -5.11 -15.96
C SER A 198 -1.93 -4.52 -16.78
N GLY A 199 -1.85 -3.22 -17.09
CA GLY A 199 -2.83 -2.58 -17.97
C GLY A 199 -2.82 -3.16 -19.38
N LEU A 200 -1.65 -3.38 -19.98
CA LEU A 200 -1.52 -4.05 -21.29
C LEU A 200 -1.96 -5.52 -21.22
N GLY A 201 -1.59 -6.25 -20.17
CA GLY A 201 -2.03 -7.63 -19.98
C GLY A 201 -3.55 -7.75 -19.85
N SER A 202 -4.20 -6.89 -19.07
CA SER A 202 -5.66 -6.84 -18.96
C SER A 202 -6.32 -6.42 -20.27
N LEU A 203 -5.70 -5.51 -21.05
CA LEU A 203 -6.17 -5.12 -22.37
C LEU A 203 -6.15 -6.30 -23.36
N ILE A 204 -5.07 -7.08 -23.36
CA ILE A 204 -4.97 -8.31 -24.17
C ILE A 204 -6.08 -9.29 -23.78
N LEU A 205 -6.31 -9.50 -22.47
CA LEU A 205 -7.41 -10.38 -22.02
C LEU A 205 -8.78 -9.87 -22.47
N ALA A 206 -9.05 -8.56 -22.36
CA ALA A 206 -10.32 -7.97 -22.83
C ALA A 206 -10.55 -8.22 -24.32
N LEU A 207 -9.50 -8.06 -25.15
CA LEU A 207 -9.55 -8.35 -26.58
C LEU A 207 -9.78 -9.85 -26.89
N LEU A 208 -9.12 -10.73 -26.15
CA LEU A 208 -9.26 -12.18 -26.32
C LEU A 208 -10.64 -12.71 -25.89
N THR A 209 -11.20 -12.14 -24.84
CA THR A 209 -12.56 -12.48 -24.36
C THR A 209 -13.67 -11.80 -25.15
N ARG A 210 -13.31 -10.92 -26.11
CA ARG A 210 -14.24 -10.20 -26.97
C ARG A 210 -15.24 -9.35 -26.19
N GLU A 211 -14.83 -8.79 -25.05
CA GLU A 211 -15.64 -7.76 -24.38
C GLU A 211 -15.94 -6.59 -25.33
N ALA A 212 -17.07 -5.92 -25.14
CA ALA A 212 -17.46 -4.79 -25.97
C ALA A 212 -16.47 -3.62 -25.78
N PHE A 213 -15.88 -3.16 -26.87
CA PHE A 213 -14.94 -2.04 -26.81
C PHE A 213 -15.66 -0.76 -26.37
N PRO A 214 -15.20 -0.10 -25.29
CA PRO A 214 -15.91 1.05 -24.74
C PRO A 214 -15.76 2.29 -25.63
N GLN A 215 -16.69 3.22 -25.50
CA GLN A 215 -16.60 4.52 -26.18
C GLN A 215 -15.40 5.31 -25.66
N VAL A 216 -14.77 6.11 -26.51
CA VAL A 216 -13.55 6.87 -26.24
C VAL A 216 -13.68 7.76 -24.99
N GLY A 217 -14.85 8.37 -24.76
CA GLY A 217 -15.11 9.19 -23.58
C GLY A 217 -14.98 8.40 -22.27
N PHE A 218 -15.48 7.15 -22.24
CA PHE A 218 -15.37 6.29 -21.06
C PHE A 218 -13.94 5.75 -20.88
N ILE A 219 -13.20 5.50 -21.96
CA ILE A 219 -11.76 5.18 -21.89
C ILE A 219 -11.02 6.30 -21.17
N PHE A 220 -11.23 7.55 -21.60
CA PHE A 220 -10.60 8.71 -20.98
C PHE A 220 -10.97 8.86 -19.50
N LEU A 221 -12.25 8.73 -19.16
CA LEU A 221 -12.72 8.81 -17.76
C LEU A 221 -12.13 7.70 -16.89
N THR A 222 -12.05 6.48 -17.42
CA THR A 222 -11.45 5.34 -16.69
C THR A 222 -9.96 5.55 -16.48
N MET A 223 -9.23 6.00 -17.50
CA MET A 223 -7.80 6.31 -17.37
C MET A 223 -7.56 7.48 -16.41
N LEU A 224 -8.40 8.51 -16.45
CA LEU A 224 -8.34 9.63 -15.50
C LEU A 224 -8.59 9.15 -14.08
N LEU A 225 -9.58 8.29 -13.85
CA LEU A 225 -9.82 7.67 -12.55
C LEU A 225 -8.60 6.87 -12.08
N GLY A 226 -8.01 6.06 -12.96
CA GLY A 226 -6.79 5.30 -12.67
C GLY A 226 -5.62 6.20 -12.28
N PHE A 227 -5.37 7.27 -13.04
CA PHE A 227 -4.34 8.24 -12.71
C PHE A 227 -4.58 8.92 -11.34
N VAL A 228 -5.83 9.34 -11.08
CA VAL A 228 -6.19 10.05 -9.83
C VAL A 228 -6.17 9.10 -8.63
N ALA A 229 -6.88 7.97 -8.72
CA ALA A 229 -7.10 7.09 -7.59
C ALA A 229 -5.88 6.18 -7.27
N TYR A 230 -5.10 5.80 -8.27
CA TYR A 230 -3.88 5.01 -8.06
C TYR A 230 -2.62 5.89 -8.22
N GLY A 231 -2.43 6.55 -9.34
CA GLY A 231 -1.20 7.29 -9.64
C GLY A 231 -0.94 8.43 -8.65
N LEU A 232 -1.84 9.40 -8.56
CA LEU A 232 -1.69 10.56 -7.67
C LEU A 232 -1.79 10.17 -6.19
N SER A 233 -2.69 9.23 -5.85
CA SER A 233 -2.81 8.73 -4.48
C SER A 233 -1.47 8.20 -3.97
N ILE A 234 -0.83 7.29 -4.71
CA ILE A 234 0.48 6.73 -4.33
C ILE A 234 1.55 7.83 -4.27
N ASN A 235 1.56 8.77 -5.21
CA ASN A 235 2.52 9.87 -5.18
C ASN A 235 2.38 10.74 -3.91
N TYR A 236 1.17 11.07 -3.49
CA TYR A 236 0.95 11.83 -2.25
C TYR A 236 1.22 10.99 -1.00
N TYR A 237 0.90 9.69 -1.02
CA TYR A 237 1.24 8.76 0.04
C TYR A 237 2.76 8.72 0.30
N VAL A 238 3.55 8.55 -0.77
CA VAL A 238 5.02 8.53 -0.66
C VAL A 238 5.57 9.86 -0.14
N LYS A 239 5.03 11.01 -0.61
CA LYS A 239 5.43 12.33 -0.08
C LYS A 239 5.13 12.49 1.41
N ALA A 240 3.97 12.03 1.84
CA ALA A 240 3.64 12.01 3.26
C ALA A 240 4.60 11.12 4.05
N GLN A 241 4.90 9.93 3.52
CA GLN A 241 5.77 8.94 4.15
C GLN A 241 7.20 9.45 4.35
N MET A 242 7.73 10.23 3.41
CA MET A 242 9.07 10.83 3.51
C MET A 242 9.20 11.79 4.71
N GLN A 243 8.11 12.38 5.21
CA GLN A 243 8.14 13.35 6.29
C GLN A 243 7.55 12.81 7.62
N LEU A 244 6.51 11.98 7.54
CA LEU A 244 5.81 11.43 8.71
C LEU A 244 6.36 10.05 9.13
N GLY A 245 7.09 9.38 8.24
CA GLY A 245 7.43 7.96 8.36
C GLY A 245 6.27 7.04 7.96
N ALA A 246 6.58 5.76 7.75
CA ALA A 246 5.64 4.77 7.24
C ALA A 246 4.42 4.56 8.16
N ALA A 247 4.67 4.42 9.48
CA ALA A 247 3.62 4.12 10.45
C ALA A 247 2.52 5.19 10.50
N LYS A 248 2.91 6.48 10.65
CA LYS A 248 1.93 7.57 10.72
C LYS A 248 1.19 7.76 9.41
N THR A 249 1.90 7.61 8.27
CA THR A 249 1.28 7.74 6.94
C THR A 249 0.23 6.64 6.73
N SER A 250 0.56 5.39 7.04
CA SER A 250 -0.39 4.27 6.94
C SER A 250 -1.60 4.45 7.87
N ALA A 251 -1.37 4.98 9.09
CA ALA A 251 -2.46 5.28 10.02
C ALA A 251 -3.45 6.31 9.46
N TYR A 252 -2.97 7.39 8.87
CA TYR A 252 -3.84 8.38 8.22
C TYR A 252 -4.49 7.85 6.95
N TYR A 253 -3.78 7.05 6.16
CA TYR A 253 -4.30 6.45 4.94
C TYR A 253 -5.39 5.40 5.20
N ALA A 254 -5.40 4.76 6.37
CA ALA A 254 -6.38 3.75 6.76
C ALA A 254 -7.83 4.27 6.83
N VAL A 255 -8.06 5.58 6.69
CA VAL A 255 -9.42 6.15 6.54
C VAL A 255 -10.00 5.95 5.13
N ALA A 256 -9.19 5.58 4.13
CA ALA A 256 -9.61 5.48 2.74
C ALA A 256 -10.85 4.61 2.50
N PRO A 257 -10.97 3.39 3.06
CA PRO A 257 -12.16 2.55 2.88
C PRO A 257 -13.43 3.21 3.42
N PHE A 258 -13.34 3.94 4.54
CA PHE A 258 -14.48 4.64 5.14
C PHE A 258 -14.91 5.84 4.30
N LEU A 259 -13.95 6.58 3.71
CA LEU A 259 -14.25 7.62 2.71
C LEU A 259 -14.91 7.01 1.47
N GLY A 260 -14.47 5.83 1.03
CA GLY A 260 -15.10 5.08 -0.06
C GLY A 260 -16.57 4.72 0.23
N VAL A 261 -16.88 4.35 1.47
CA VAL A 261 -18.27 4.16 1.94
C VAL A 261 -19.07 5.45 1.85
N ILE A 262 -18.53 6.55 2.36
CA ILE A 262 -19.18 7.87 2.32
C ILE A 262 -19.46 8.29 0.88
N PHE A 263 -18.47 8.22 -0.02
CA PHE A 263 -18.64 8.56 -1.44
C PHE A 263 -19.66 7.64 -2.11
N SER A 264 -19.67 6.34 -1.77
CA SER A 264 -20.68 5.40 -2.28
C SER A 264 -22.09 5.79 -1.87
N PHE A 265 -22.32 6.19 -0.62
CA PHE A 265 -23.63 6.65 -0.18
C PHE A 265 -24.06 7.96 -0.83
N LEU A 266 -23.14 8.90 -1.01
CA LEU A 266 -23.41 10.16 -1.68
C LEU A 266 -23.82 9.97 -3.14
N ILE A 267 -23.18 9.01 -3.85
CA ILE A 267 -23.42 8.75 -5.27
C ILE A 267 -24.64 7.88 -5.49
N PHE A 268 -24.73 6.74 -4.79
CA PHE A 268 -25.76 5.73 -5.09
C PHE A 268 -27.00 5.84 -4.21
N ARG A 269 -26.91 6.49 -3.05
CA ARG A 269 -28.00 6.62 -2.06
C ARG A 269 -28.67 5.29 -1.70
N ALA A 270 -27.95 4.17 -1.89
CA ALA A 270 -28.44 2.84 -1.61
C ALA A 270 -28.26 2.51 -0.12
N LEU A 271 -29.35 2.06 0.51
CA LEU A 271 -29.30 1.59 1.89
C LEU A 271 -28.74 0.16 1.91
N PRO A 272 -27.66 -0.08 2.65
CA PRO A 272 -27.11 -1.42 2.80
C PRO A 272 -27.94 -2.28 3.76
N LEU A 273 -27.69 -3.59 3.77
CA LEU A 273 -28.28 -4.51 4.71
C LEU A 273 -27.87 -4.15 6.16
N PRO A 274 -28.68 -4.53 7.18
CA PRO A 274 -28.31 -4.30 8.59
C PRO A 274 -26.96 -4.86 8.98
N THR A 275 -26.54 -6.00 8.39
CA THR A 275 -25.22 -6.62 8.56
C THR A 275 -24.06 -5.71 8.18
N PHE A 276 -24.29 -4.77 7.26
CA PHE A 276 -23.28 -3.79 6.85
C PHE A 276 -22.83 -2.92 8.03
N TRP A 277 -23.74 -2.45 8.86
CA TRP A 277 -23.42 -1.57 9.99
C TRP A 277 -22.59 -2.28 11.05
N VAL A 278 -22.88 -3.55 11.31
CA VAL A 278 -22.07 -4.39 12.18
C VAL A 278 -20.67 -4.61 11.56
N GLY A 279 -20.61 -4.94 10.27
CA GLY A 279 -19.36 -5.07 9.54
C GLY A 279 -18.52 -3.79 9.55
N LEU A 280 -19.15 -2.63 9.40
CA LEU A 280 -18.50 -1.31 9.47
C LEU A 280 -17.87 -1.06 10.85
N ILE A 281 -18.57 -1.36 11.93
CA ILE A 281 -18.06 -1.21 13.30
C ILE A 281 -16.88 -2.15 13.54
N LEU A 282 -17.00 -3.42 13.15
CA LEU A 282 -15.90 -4.39 13.26
C LEU A 282 -14.67 -3.95 12.44
N MET A 283 -14.90 -3.42 11.24
CA MET A 283 -13.82 -2.91 10.39
C MET A 283 -13.14 -1.69 11.00
N ALA A 284 -13.89 -0.78 11.63
CA ALA A 284 -13.35 0.36 12.35
C ALA A 284 -12.50 -0.09 13.56
N ALA A 285 -12.99 -1.05 14.34
CA ALA A 285 -12.24 -1.64 15.44
C ALA A 285 -10.97 -2.35 14.95
N ALA A 286 -11.06 -3.13 13.88
CA ALA A 286 -9.90 -3.78 13.26
C ALA A 286 -8.84 -2.75 12.83
N THR A 287 -9.27 -1.70 12.13
CA THR A 287 -8.39 -0.61 11.68
C THR A 287 -7.66 0.04 12.86
N TRP A 288 -8.35 0.24 13.98
CA TRP A 288 -7.71 0.74 15.21
C TRP A 288 -6.60 -0.17 15.70
N PHE A 289 -6.83 -1.49 15.78
CA PHE A 289 -5.79 -2.45 16.21
C PHE A 289 -4.61 -2.47 15.24
N LEU A 290 -4.86 -2.45 13.93
CA LEU A 290 -3.83 -2.44 12.90
C LEU A 290 -2.95 -1.18 12.96
N ILE A 291 -3.58 -0.01 13.11
CA ILE A 291 -2.87 1.27 13.24
C ILE A 291 -2.01 1.29 14.51
N THR A 292 -2.57 0.87 15.64
CA THR A 292 -1.85 0.90 16.93
C THR A 292 -0.72 -0.13 16.97
N ASP A 293 -0.83 -1.25 16.25
CA ASP A 293 0.25 -2.20 16.10
C ASP A 293 1.41 -1.59 15.29
N THR A 294 1.10 -1.01 14.14
CA THR A 294 2.10 -0.36 13.27
C THR A 294 2.85 0.76 14.00
N ILE A 295 2.15 1.60 14.77
CA ILE A 295 2.77 2.69 15.55
C ILE A 295 3.65 2.14 16.68
N SER A 296 3.27 1.02 17.31
CA SER A 296 4.02 0.45 18.43
C SER A 296 5.31 -0.26 18.03
N ILE A 297 5.41 -0.72 16.78
CA ILE A 297 6.59 -1.42 16.25
C ILE A 297 7.66 -0.44 15.75
N GLN A 298 7.26 0.77 15.34
CA GLN A 298 8.14 1.76 14.75
C GLN A 298 8.31 2.96 15.68
N HIS A 299 9.41 3.00 16.40
CA HIS A 299 9.76 4.15 17.24
C HIS A 299 11.23 4.56 17.04
N THR A 300 11.52 5.80 17.35
CA THR A 300 12.88 6.35 17.37
C THR A 300 13.29 6.66 18.78
N HIS A 301 14.46 6.19 19.19
CA HIS A 301 15.06 6.58 20.47
C HIS A 301 16.55 6.90 20.27
N PRO A 302 17.13 7.74 21.13
CA PRO A 302 18.54 8.07 21.07
C PRO A 302 19.39 6.89 21.57
N HIS A 303 20.40 6.54 20.79
CA HIS A 303 21.42 5.56 21.19
C HIS A 303 22.71 6.25 21.56
N LYS A 304 23.35 5.79 22.62
CA LYS A 304 24.69 6.18 23.00
C LYS A 304 25.67 5.13 22.48
N HIS A 305 26.65 5.59 21.75
CA HIS A 305 27.75 4.77 21.27
C HIS A 305 29.08 5.34 21.73
N THR A 306 30.04 4.47 21.97
CA THR A 306 31.42 4.85 22.23
C THR A 306 32.23 4.52 21.00
N LYS A 307 32.96 5.51 20.48
CA LYS A 307 33.89 5.36 19.36
C LYS A 307 35.28 5.70 19.84
N LEU A 308 36.25 4.89 19.43
CA LEU A 308 37.67 5.20 19.66
C LEU A 308 38.09 6.23 18.61
N GLU A 309 38.34 7.47 19.03
CA GLU A 309 38.92 8.48 18.15
C GLU A 309 40.38 8.71 18.53
N VAL A 310 41.24 8.83 17.52
CA VAL A 310 42.66 9.12 17.73
C VAL A 310 42.83 10.63 17.70
N LYS A 311 43.14 11.21 18.85
CA LYS A 311 43.35 12.63 19.00
C LYS A 311 44.85 12.94 19.02
N SER A 312 45.28 13.89 18.20
CA SER A 312 46.67 14.38 18.22
C SER A 312 46.83 15.37 19.37
N VAL A 313 47.65 15.03 20.35
CA VAL A 313 48.03 15.91 21.45
C VAL A 313 49.56 16.12 21.39
N GLY A 314 49.98 17.19 20.74
CA GLY A 314 51.39 17.42 20.38
C GLY A 314 51.82 16.49 19.26
N ASP A 315 52.97 15.81 19.39
CA ASP A 315 53.47 14.83 18.44
C ASP A 315 52.97 13.38 18.71
N ASP A 316 52.17 13.16 19.75
CA ASP A 316 51.68 11.84 20.13
C ASP A 316 50.19 11.67 19.69
N LEU A 317 49.89 10.48 19.14
CA LEU A 317 48.55 10.05 18.77
C LEU A 317 48.00 9.18 19.92
N LEU A 318 47.06 9.76 20.72
CA LEU A 318 46.46 9.05 21.86
C LEU A 318 45.01 8.64 21.47
N PRO A 319 44.63 7.38 21.74
CA PRO A 319 43.26 6.94 21.58
C PRO A 319 42.38 7.51 22.69
N GLU A 320 41.32 8.21 22.34
CA GLU A 320 40.29 8.72 23.27
C GLU A 320 38.94 8.07 22.97
N MET A 321 38.25 7.58 23.99
CA MET A 321 36.90 7.04 23.86
C MET A 321 35.91 8.20 23.89
N VAL A 322 35.29 8.48 22.73
CA VAL A 322 34.31 9.55 22.59
C VAL A 322 32.90 8.97 22.59
N GLU A 323 32.08 9.42 23.54
CA GLU A 323 30.66 9.07 23.61
C GLU A 323 29.86 10.00 22.68
N TYR A 324 29.12 9.44 21.71
CA TYR A 324 28.23 10.22 20.86
C TYR A 324 26.81 9.63 20.90
N THR A 325 25.83 10.52 20.80
CA THR A 325 24.42 10.15 20.80
C THR A 325 23.85 10.47 19.43
N HIS A 326 23.26 9.49 18.77
CA HIS A 326 22.50 9.73 17.55
C HIS A 326 21.11 9.07 17.64
N THR A 327 20.18 9.54 16.83
CA THR A 327 18.81 9.06 16.79
C THR A 327 18.55 8.48 15.42
N HIS A 328 18.18 7.22 15.34
CA HIS A 328 17.73 6.61 14.10
C HIS A 328 16.47 5.76 14.33
N PHE A 329 15.87 5.37 13.23
CA PHE A 329 14.60 4.68 13.22
C PHE A 329 14.81 3.17 13.37
N HIS A 330 14.07 2.53 14.29
CA HIS A 330 14.09 1.10 14.49
C HIS A 330 12.76 0.46 14.20
N ALA A 331 12.80 -0.69 13.51
CA ALA A 331 11.70 -1.63 13.40
C ALA A 331 12.08 -2.89 14.22
N HIS A 332 11.49 -3.05 15.40
CA HIS A 332 11.75 -4.24 16.21
C HIS A 332 10.89 -5.41 15.77
N GLN A 333 11.52 -6.56 15.47
CA GLN A 333 10.85 -7.85 15.56
C GLN A 333 10.81 -8.25 17.04
N LYS A 334 9.60 -8.47 17.56
CA LYS A 334 9.30 -8.71 18.96
C LYS A 334 9.82 -10.07 19.45
N GLU A 335 11.08 -10.26 19.66
CA GLU A 335 11.51 -11.48 20.37
C GLU A 335 12.40 -11.27 21.58
N ASN A 336 13.10 -10.16 21.76
CA ASN A 336 13.83 -9.91 23.02
C ASN A 336 13.98 -8.41 23.27
N GLU A 337 13.31 -7.90 24.30
CA GLU A 337 13.44 -6.51 24.76
C GLU A 337 14.78 -6.23 25.48
N GLU A 338 15.60 -7.24 25.75
CA GLU A 338 16.79 -7.12 26.61
C GLU A 338 18.15 -7.32 25.92
N ASP A 339 18.19 -7.85 24.69
CA ASP A 339 19.46 -8.10 23.96
C ASP A 339 19.50 -7.30 22.65
N HIS A 340 20.00 -6.08 22.74
CA HIS A 340 20.18 -5.18 21.59
C HIS A 340 21.63 -5.25 21.08
N ASP A 341 22.00 -6.35 20.44
CA ASP A 341 23.24 -6.41 19.67
C ASP A 341 23.03 -5.72 18.31
N HIS A 342 23.48 -4.47 18.21
CA HIS A 342 23.37 -3.65 17.01
C HIS A 342 24.70 -3.67 16.26
N SER A 343 24.91 -4.66 15.42
CA SER A 343 25.99 -4.61 14.42
C SER A 343 25.64 -3.57 13.34
N HIS A 344 26.33 -2.45 13.33
CA HIS A 344 26.27 -1.48 12.26
C HIS A 344 27.14 -1.90 11.07
N PRO A 345 26.72 -1.65 9.80
CA PRO A 345 27.58 -1.92 8.64
C PRO A 345 28.94 -1.20 8.67
N SER A 346 29.09 -0.15 9.48
CA SER A 346 30.35 0.58 9.69
C SER A 346 31.31 -0.14 10.61
N ASP A 347 30.86 -1.12 11.42
CA ASP A 347 31.69 -1.84 12.38
C ASP A 347 32.43 -3.02 11.73
N ALA A 348 32.02 -3.42 10.52
CA ALA A 348 32.64 -4.53 9.77
C ALA A 348 33.98 -4.17 9.10
N GLY A 349 34.43 -2.93 9.21
CA GLY A 349 35.63 -2.41 8.52
C GLY A 349 36.91 -2.30 9.36
N ASN A 350 36.85 -2.43 10.69
CA ASN A 350 38.02 -2.20 11.56
C ASN A 350 38.10 -3.20 12.71
N ASP A 351 38.19 -4.49 12.40
CA ASP A 351 38.62 -5.50 13.38
C ASP A 351 40.13 -5.81 13.13
N PRO A 352 41.05 -5.31 13.95
CA PRO A 352 42.48 -5.59 13.80
C PRO A 352 42.89 -7.01 14.23
N ALA A 353 41.93 -7.90 14.54
CA ALA A 353 42.24 -9.28 14.97
C ALA A 353 42.06 -10.33 13.84
N ARG A 354 41.83 -9.91 12.58
CA ARG A 354 41.86 -10.80 11.41
C ARG A 354 43.00 -10.41 10.45
N SER A 355 44.22 -10.67 10.86
CA SER A 355 45.41 -10.82 9.98
C SER A 355 46.10 -12.11 10.36
#